data_2c2eca8d2739ec4b6a07ab7006d1e6be
#
_entry.id   2c2eca8d2739ec4b6a07ab7006d1e6be
#
_cell.length_a   1.000
_cell.length_b   1.000
_cell.length_c   1.000
_cell.angle_alpha   90.00
_cell.angle_beta   90.00
_cell.angle_gamma   90.00
#
_symmetry.space_group_name_H-M   'P 1'
#
loop_
_entity.id
_entity.type
_entity.pdbx_description
1 polymer ?
#
loop_
_entity_poly.entity_id
_entity_poly.type
_entity_poly.pdbx_seq_one_letter_code
_entity_poly.pdbx_strand_id
1 'polypeptide(L)' 'SAKLVKLADRLHNLSEATSGTEEFQKKYIKETEDWYVDLAKGTIFEEDINHELQKLKEYQVEYER' A
#
# COMPACT_ATOMS: atom_id res chain seq x y z
N SER A 1 -16.01 11.19 2.59
CA SER A 1 -16.41 10.51 1.36
C SER A 1 -15.94 9.06 1.35
N ALA A 2 -16.61 8.23 0.57
CA ALA A 2 -16.27 6.82 0.46
C ALA A 2 -14.82 6.61 -0.05
N LYS A 3 -14.38 7.51 -0.91
CA LYS A 3 -13.01 7.48 -1.45
C LYS A 3 -11.98 7.64 -0.33
N LEU A 4 -12.16 8.60 0.55
CA LEU A 4 -11.21 8.83 1.65
C LEU A 4 -11.22 7.70 2.67
N VAL A 5 -12.40 7.12 2.92
CA VAL A 5 -12.51 5.96 3.80
C VAL A 5 -11.74 4.77 3.23
N LYS A 6 -11.89 4.52 1.93
CA LYS A 6 -11.16 3.44 1.26
C LYS A 6 -9.65 3.64 1.32
N LEU A 7 -9.20 4.88 1.12
CA LEU A 7 -7.78 5.20 1.17
C LEU A 7 -7.22 5.04 2.58
N ALA A 8 -7.96 5.49 3.59
CA ALA A 8 -7.54 5.34 4.98
C ALA A 8 -7.41 3.87 5.36
N ASP A 9 -8.37 3.04 4.93
CA ASP A 9 -8.37 1.61 5.18
C ASP A 9 -7.17 0.94 4.50
N ARG A 10 -6.93 1.29 3.23
CA ARG A 10 -5.79 0.72 2.49
C ARG A 10 -4.46 1.13 3.15
N LEU A 11 -4.35 2.37 3.57
CA LEU A 11 -3.14 2.85 4.24
C LEU A 11 -2.87 2.07 5.52
N HIS A 12 -3.90 1.86 6.33
CA HIS A 12 -3.78 1.08 7.56
C HIS A 12 -3.30 -0.34 7.25
N ASN A 13 -3.93 -0.98 6.26
CA ASN A 13 -3.58 -2.34 5.88
C ASN A 13 -2.19 -2.44 5.30
N LEU A 14 -1.75 -1.44 4.54
CA LEU A 14 -0.38 -1.39 4.02
C LEU A 14 0.65 -1.32 5.14
N SER A 15 0.36 -0.53 6.17
CA SER A 15 1.30 -0.38 7.29
C SER A 15 1.47 -1.68 8.07
N GLU A 16 0.50 -2.57 8.01
CA GLU A 16 0.54 -3.87 8.70
C GLU A 16 0.87 -5.04 7.78
N ALA A 17 1.04 -4.79 6.48
CA ALA A 17 1.20 -5.86 5.49
C ALA A 17 2.46 -6.70 5.69
N THR A 18 3.49 -6.16 6.33
CA THR A 18 4.71 -6.91 6.62
C THR A 18 4.46 -8.12 7.54
N SER A 19 3.34 -8.11 8.27
CA SER A 19 2.93 -9.24 9.11
C SER A 19 2.29 -10.37 8.31
N GLY A 20 1.94 -10.13 7.05
CA GLY A 20 1.27 -11.11 6.21
C GLY A 20 2.26 -12.00 5.48
N THR A 21 1.71 -12.95 4.70
CA THR A 21 2.53 -13.83 3.88
C THR A 21 3.16 -13.05 2.72
N GLU A 22 4.20 -13.64 2.14
CA GLU A 22 4.84 -13.07 0.96
C GLU A 22 3.85 -12.90 -0.20
N GLU A 23 3.01 -13.92 -0.43
CA GLU A 23 2.00 -13.86 -1.48
C GLU A 23 0.99 -12.74 -1.24
N PHE A 24 0.56 -12.58 0.00
CA PHE A 24 -0.35 -11.50 0.39
C PHE A 24 0.29 -10.14 0.13
N GLN A 25 1.55 -9.97 0.50
CA GLN A 25 2.27 -8.73 0.29
C GLN A 25 2.39 -8.38 -1.19
N LYS A 26 2.74 -9.35 -2.02
CA LYS A 26 2.85 -9.15 -3.47
C LYS A 26 1.50 -8.75 -4.08
N LYS A 27 0.43 -9.40 -3.66
CA LYS A 27 -0.91 -9.07 -4.12
C LYS A 27 -1.29 -7.65 -3.71
N TYR A 28 -0.98 -7.27 -2.48
CA TYR A 28 -1.30 -5.94 -1.96
C TYR A 28 -0.53 -4.85 -2.70
N ILE A 29 0.75 -5.09 -2.98
CA ILE A 29 1.56 -4.16 -3.76
C ILE A 29 0.93 -3.93 -5.13
N LYS A 30 0.59 -5.02 -5.83
CA LYS A 30 0.01 -4.92 -7.16
C LYS A 30 -1.32 -4.18 -7.15
N GLU A 31 -2.22 -4.52 -6.24
CA GLU A 31 -3.51 -3.85 -6.14
C GLU A 31 -3.35 -2.38 -5.82
N THR A 32 -2.43 -2.05 -4.92
CA THR A 32 -2.20 -0.67 -4.54
C THR A 32 -1.65 0.13 -5.73
N GLU A 33 -0.72 -0.42 -6.47
CA GLU A 33 -0.16 0.24 -7.66
C GLU A 33 -1.21 0.42 -8.76
N ASP A 34 -2.04 -0.60 -8.97
CA ASP A 34 -3.02 -0.57 -10.07
C ASP A 34 -4.20 0.35 -9.79
N TRP A 35 -4.62 0.49 -8.53
CA TRP A 35 -5.87 1.16 -8.20
C TRP A 35 -5.73 2.32 -7.22
N TYR A 36 -4.97 2.12 -6.16
CA TYR A 36 -4.99 3.06 -5.03
C TYR A 36 -4.04 4.23 -5.19
N VAL A 37 -2.93 4.06 -5.91
CA VAL A 37 -2.01 5.17 -6.19
C VAL A 37 -2.73 6.26 -6.98
N ASP A 38 -3.45 5.86 -8.03
CA ASP A 38 -4.22 6.81 -8.83
C ASP A 38 -5.37 7.41 -8.03
N LEU A 39 -6.08 6.59 -7.25
CA LEU A 39 -7.18 7.05 -6.43
C LEU A 39 -6.74 8.07 -5.40
N ALA A 40 -5.51 7.92 -4.89
CA ALA A 40 -4.98 8.81 -3.85
C ALA A 40 -4.46 10.14 -4.38
N LYS A 41 -4.24 10.27 -5.69
CA LYS A 41 -3.71 11.50 -6.27
C LYS A 41 -4.57 12.70 -5.92
N GLY A 42 -3.93 13.75 -5.42
CA GLY A 42 -4.62 14.98 -5.05
C GLY A 42 -5.33 14.92 -3.71
N THR A 43 -5.26 13.80 -3.00
CA THR A 43 -5.86 13.67 -1.67
C THR A 43 -4.80 13.83 -0.58
N ILE A 44 -5.28 13.97 0.66
CA ILE A 44 -4.38 14.03 1.83
C ILE A 44 -3.60 12.73 2.04
N PHE A 45 -4.02 11.64 1.41
CA PHE A 45 -3.37 10.32 1.56
C PHE A 45 -2.34 10.01 0.48
N GLU A 46 -2.16 10.88 -0.49
CA GLU A 46 -1.27 10.60 -1.62
C GLU A 46 0.15 10.25 -1.17
N GLU A 47 0.75 11.11 -0.36
CA GLU A 47 2.12 10.87 0.11
C GLU A 47 2.22 9.64 1.00
N ASP A 48 1.25 9.46 1.89
CA ASP A 48 1.27 8.34 2.83
C ASP A 48 1.12 7.00 2.12
N ILE A 49 0.22 6.92 1.15
CA ILE A 49 0.04 5.70 0.36
C ILE A 49 1.33 5.36 -0.39
N ASN A 50 1.94 6.34 -1.05
CA ASN A 50 3.18 6.12 -1.79
C ASN A 50 4.33 5.71 -0.86
N HIS A 51 4.41 6.34 0.30
CA HIS A 51 5.44 6.05 1.29
C HIS A 51 5.33 4.61 1.81
N GLU A 52 4.14 4.20 2.22
CA GLU A 52 3.94 2.85 2.75
C GLU A 52 4.08 1.78 1.67
N LEU A 53 3.65 2.08 0.45
CA LEU A 53 3.87 1.18 -0.68
C LEU A 53 5.36 0.97 -0.93
N GLN A 54 6.14 2.05 -0.93
CA GLN A 54 7.57 1.96 -1.14
C GLN A 54 8.26 1.15 -0.04
N LYS A 55 7.87 1.36 1.20
CA LYS A 55 8.40 0.60 2.33
C LYS A 55 8.14 -0.89 2.17
N LEU A 56 6.93 -1.25 1.75
CA LEU A 56 6.57 -2.66 1.55
C LEU A 56 7.38 -3.28 0.42
N LYS A 57 7.58 -2.55 -0.68
CA LYS A 57 8.39 -3.02 -1.79
C LYS A 57 9.84 -3.26 -1.36
N GLU A 58 10.40 -2.36 -0.59
CA GLU A 58 11.76 -2.50 -0.06
C GLU A 58 11.88 -3.70 0.88
N TYR A 59 10.88 -3.89 1.72
CA TYR A 59 10.82 -5.06 2.61
C TYR A 59 10.83 -6.37 1.81
N GLN A 60 10.06 -6.42 0.73
CA GLN A 60 10.01 -7.59 -0.14
C GLN A 60 11.38 -7.91 -0.75
N VAL A 61 12.08 -6.90 -1.24
CA VAL A 61 13.40 -7.07 -1.84
C VAL A 61 14.38 -7.63 -0.82
N GLU A 62 14.39 -7.09 0.38
CA GLU A 62 15.28 -7.56 1.44
C GLU A 62 14.97 -8.99 1.86
N TYR A 63 13.69 -9.31 1.94
CA TYR A 63 13.24 -10.64 2.37
C TYR A 63 13.61 -11.72 1.35
N GLU A 64 13.58 -11.37 0.06
CA GLU A 64 13.88 -12.33 -1.02
C GLU A 64 15.35 -12.60 -1.21
N ARG A 65 16.21 -11.83 -0.56
CA ARG A 65 17.64 -12.07 -0.58
C ARG A 65 17.98 -13.22 0.38
#